data_6cc9bf1dce96aea4de74c82c2ad8588b
#
_entry.id   6cc9bf1dce96aea4de74c82c2ad8588b
#
_cell.length_a   1.000
_cell.length_b   1.000
_cell.length_c   1.000
_cell.angle_alpha   90.00
_cell.angle_beta   90.00
_cell.angle_gamma   90.00
#
_symmetry.space_group_name_H-M   'P 1'
#
loop_
_entity.id
_entity.type
_entity.pdbx_description
1 polymer ?
#
loop_
_entity_poly.entity_id
_entity_poly.type
_entity_poly.pdbx_seq_one_letter_code
_entity_poly.pdbx_strand_id
1 'polypeptide(L)'
;MRQKIMFVDNDAAELRRLERLFDDACHVLLATSGEEALRLLEQHDVALLVTEQSLPCMTGAELLARAASLRPHVVKVMLTADADADALVEAINRGQVYRYATKPCDDEDLRRTVARALRHYEATRSRYEAEEANKRLARRLRAMTRGVVRAIADTLEAKDRYVYGHARRVSGYATAIGRRMRVSVHELEQISLAALLHDVGKISTPDSILLKPAALTEDERAIVRLHPERGARLLAAVPEMEEVAAAVRHHHENYDGTGYPDRLAGDRIPLASRIIHVADAYDAMTSPRPFRDALDHARAVRALTNNSGSQFDPEVVNAFCGLEALAQIRDSIGRGDFGSRFLPYARPHALRLLPLEELVRVVEREPALAAAVLRAANAGLRAEETTMSLYVASARLNLDTLRSIIGKGEAGKRRAPEAEVLRAHSRRSAAAAMLLAEKTGALDPDEAYTAGLLHDLGEALLRSLFPEEAESITWLGHPFAVEKEVAAFGVDHAQIGQWILDACNVPATHTFAVQAHHDLDHVNDPAALLLQIADAVAGANNSSEMASLEALAPDRLALLRLTRADIARIHEMTTEMVGERLEGVAA
;
A
#
# COMPACT_ATOMS: atom_id res chain seq x y z
N MET A 1 20.03 -33.56 3.55
CA MET A 1 18.77 -34.32 3.54
C MET A 1 18.68 -35.10 2.25
N ARG A 2 18.18 -36.34 2.27
CA ARG A 2 17.89 -37.09 1.03
C ARG A 2 16.77 -36.37 0.28
N GLN A 3 16.93 -36.19 -1.03
CA GLN A 3 15.90 -35.54 -1.88
C GLN A 3 14.70 -36.47 -2.03
N LYS A 4 13.49 -35.88 -2.13
CA LYS A 4 12.26 -36.64 -2.36
C LYS A 4 12.02 -36.79 -3.85
N ILE A 5 11.82 -38.02 -4.28
CA ILE A 5 11.44 -38.36 -5.65
C ILE A 5 10.08 -39.04 -5.61
N MET A 6 9.20 -38.65 -6.53
CA MET A 6 7.89 -39.28 -6.67
C MET A 6 7.79 -40.04 -7.95
N PHE A 7 7.36 -41.29 -7.85
CA PHE A 7 7.02 -42.14 -9.00
C PHE A 7 5.51 -42.35 -9.06
N VAL A 8 4.95 -42.20 -10.26
CA VAL A 8 3.52 -42.34 -10.51
C VAL A 8 3.30 -43.34 -11.63
N ASP A 9 2.68 -44.44 -11.29
CA ASP A 9 2.44 -45.55 -12.23
C ASP A 9 1.21 -46.33 -11.77
N ASN A 10 0.39 -46.82 -12.70
CA ASN A 10 -0.75 -47.69 -12.38
C ASN A 10 -0.34 -49.17 -12.14
N ASP A 11 0.90 -49.54 -12.48
CA ASP A 11 1.44 -50.85 -12.17
C ASP A 11 2.17 -50.89 -10.83
N ALA A 12 1.56 -51.55 -9.84
CA ALA A 12 2.14 -51.71 -8.51
C ALA A 12 3.45 -52.54 -8.50
N ALA A 13 3.70 -53.39 -9.48
CA ALA A 13 4.94 -54.14 -9.58
C ALA A 13 6.09 -53.24 -10.02
N GLU A 14 5.82 -52.33 -10.97
CA GLU A 14 6.76 -51.32 -11.42
C GLU A 14 7.09 -50.32 -10.31
N LEU A 15 6.11 -49.84 -9.56
CA LEU A 15 6.34 -48.94 -8.40
C LEU A 15 7.25 -49.60 -7.37
N ARG A 16 7.05 -50.87 -7.03
CA ARG A 16 7.92 -51.61 -6.11
C ARG A 16 9.34 -51.81 -6.65
N ARG A 17 9.51 -51.97 -7.98
CA ARG A 17 10.82 -52.02 -8.64
C ARG A 17 11.54 -50.67 -8.49
N LEU A 18 10.86 -49.58 -8.80
CA LEU A 18 11.39 -48.24 -8.73
C LEU A 18 11.76 -47.85 -7.28
N GLU A 19 10.92 -48.19 -6.32
CA GLU A 19 11.22 -47.99 -4.90
C GLU A 19 12.55 -48.65 -4.50
N ARG A 20 12.69 -49.96 -4.76
CA ARG A 20 13.93 -50.71 -4.47
C ARG A 20 15.15 -50.16 -5.21
N LEU A 21 14.95 -49.62 -6.42
CA LEU A 21 16.02 -49.06 -7.23
C LEU A 21 16.61 -47.77 -6.65
N PHE A 22 15.80 -46.98 -5.93
CA PHE A 22 16.17 -45.63 -5.48
C PHE A 22 16.14 -45.40 -3.96
N ASP A 23 15.61 -46.32 -3.14
CA ASP A 23 15.47 -46.18 -1.69
C ASP A 23 16.80 -45.93 -0.96
N ASP A 24 17.90 -46.46 -1.46
CA ASP A 24 19.23 -46.18 -0.91
C ASP A 24 19.72 -44.75 -1.11
N ALA A 25 19.31 -44.11 -2.22
CA ALA A 25 19.82 -42.81 -2.65
C ALA A 25 18.87 -41.64 -2.32
N CYS A 26 17.57 -41.86 -2.34
CA CYS A 26 16.53 -40.84 -2.26
C CYS A 26 15.43 -41.25 -1.28
N HIS A 27 14.54 -40.28 -0.94
CA HIS A 27 13.29 -40.59 -0.27
C HIS A 27 12.21 -40.77 -1.33
N VAL A 28 11.78 -42.02 -1.52
CA VAL A 28 10.84 -42.37 -2.60
C VAL A 28 9.40 -42.21 -2.12
N LEU A 29 8.60 -41.51 -2.91
CA LEU A 29 7.15 -41.41 -2.77
C LEU A 29 6.50 -42.13 -3.94
N LEU A 30 5.47 -42.91 -3.70
CA LEU A 30 4.76 -43.67 -4.71
C LEU A 30 3.31 -43.19 -4.79
N ALA A 31 2.79 -43.10 -6.00
CA ALA A 31 1.39 -42.83 -6.28
C ALA A 31 0.89 -43.76 -7.40
N THR A 32 -0.32 -44.26 -7.25
CA THR A 32 -0.97 -45.16 -8.22
C THR A 32 -1.86 -44.41 -9.20
N SER A 33 -2.08 -43.11 -8.97
CA SER A 33 -2.90 -42.25 -9.82
C SER A 33 -2.41 -40.80 -9.79
N GLY A 34 -2.80 -40.02 -10.80
CA GLY A 34 -2.45 -38.61 -10.87
C GLY A 34 -3.07 -37.78 -9.72
N GLU A 35 -4.26 -38.12 -9.26
CA GLU A 35 -4.90 -37.43 -8.12
C GLU A 35 -4.16 -37.67 -6.80
N GLU A 36 -3.67 -38.90 -6.58
CA GLU A 36 -2.84 -39.22 -5.43
C GLU A 36 -1.52 -38.47 -5.49
N ALA A 37 -0.89 -38.40 -6.66
CA ALA A 37 0.35 -37.67 -6.88
C ALA A 37 0.18 -36.16 -6.58
N LEU A 38 -0.90 -35.53 -7.02
CA LEU A 38 -1.17 -34.12 -6.73
C LEU A 38 -1.34 -33.85 -5.23
N ARG A 39 -2.06 -34.71 -4.51
CA ARG A 39 -2.19 -34.61 -3.05
C ARG A 39 -0.84 -34.73 -2.34
N LEU A 40 0.00 -35.66 -2.79
CA LEU A 40 1.34 -35.82 -2.22
C LEU A 40 2.27 -34.64 -2.54
N LEU A 41 2.12 -34.02 -3.72
CA LEU A 41 2.84 -32.79 -4.09
C LEU A 41 2.46 -31.58 -3.21
N GLU A 42 1.22 -31.50 -2.75
CA GLU A 42 0.80 -30.47 -1.81
C GLU A 42 1.46 -30.64 -0.43
N GLN A 43 1.61 -31.90 0.03
CA GLN A 43 2.11 -32.23 1.38
C GLN A 43 3.63 -32.34 1.45
N HIS A 44 4.31 -32.56 0.33
CA HIS A 44 5.75 -32.85 0.31
C HIS A 44 6.50 -31.94 -0.68
N ASP A 45 7.69 -31.54 -0.29
CA ASP A 45 8.64 -30.85 -1.18
C ASP A 45 9.36 -31.92 -2.02
N VAL A 46 8.86 -32.12 -3.27
CA VAL A 46 9.33 -33.13 -4.20
C VAL A 46 10.30 -32.51 -5.19
N ALA A 47 11.49 -33.08 -5.34
CA ALA A 47 12.52 -32.60 -6.25
C ALA A 47 12.28 -33.09 -7.70
N LEU A 48 11.81 -34.33 -7.84
CA LEU A 48 11.62 -34.99 -9.13
C LEU A 48 10.30 -35.75 -9.13
N LEU A 49 9.48 -35.51 -10.15
CA LEU A 49 8.25 -36.23 -10.45
C LEU A 49 8.49 -37.07 -11.71
N VAL A 50 8.38 -38.38 -11.58
CA VAL A 50 8.48 -39.35 -12.71
C VAL A 50 7.12 -40.01 -12.88
N THR A 51 6.50 -39.88 -14.03
CA THR A 51 5.15 -40.38 -14.27
C THR A 51 5.04 -41.22 -15.53
N GLU A 52 4.19 -42.25 -15.47
CA GLU A 52 3.68 -42.94 -16.66
C GLU A 52 2.69 -42.02 -17.40
N GLN A 53 2.58 -42.16 -18.72
CA GLN A 53 1.63 -41.43 -19.57
C GLN A 53 0.20 -41.92 -19.37
N SER A 54 0.00 -43.24 -19.34
CA SER A 54 -1.33 -43.85 -19.21
C SER A 54 -1.70 -44.08 -17.76
N LEU A 55 -2.31 -43.06 -17.11
CA LEU A 55 -2.79 -43.14 -15.74
C LEU A 55 -4.34 -43.21 -15.69
N PRO A 56 -4.92 -43.74 -14.60
CA PRO A 56 -6.37 -43.65 -14.38
C PRO A 56 -6.84 -42.18 -14.24
N CYS A 57 -7.95 -41.86 -14.88
CA CYS A 57 -8.65 -40.57 -14.79
C CYS A 57 -7.95 -39.34 -15.35
N MET A 58 -6.64 -39.35 -15.57
CA MET A 58 -5.88 -38.29 -16.26
C MET A 58 -4.65 -38.85 -16.92
N THR A 59 -4.12 -38.14 -17.91
CA THR A 59 -2.86 -38.49 -18.54
C THR A 59 -1.65 -38.02 -17.72
N GLY A 60 -0.48 -38.64 -17.88
CA GLY A 60 0.78 -38.17 -17.30
C GLY A 60 1.10 -36.74 -17.71
N ALA A 61 0.82 -36.36 -18.96
CA ALA A 61 0.98 -35.00 -19.46
C ALA A 61 0.10 -33.98 -18.68
N GLU A 62 -1.15 -34.32 -18.42
CA GLU A 62 -2.04 -33.48 -17.60
C GLU A 62 -1.56 -33.36 -16.15
N LEU A 63 -1.08 -34.47 -15.57
CA LEU A 63 -0.46 -34.45 -14.24
C LEU A 63 0.75 -33.50 -14.21
N LEU A 64 1.66 -33.60 -15.19
CA LEU A 64 2.84 -32.74 -15.23
C LEU A 64 2.50 -31.25 -15.42
N ALA A 65 1.47 -30.94 -16.20
CA ALA A 65 0.98 -29.57 -16.37
C ALA A 65 0.42 -28.99 -15.05
N ARG A 66 -0.38 -29.78 -14.32
CA ARG A 66 -0.91 -29.38 -13.00
C ARG A 66 0.21 -29.27 -11.95
N ALA A 67 1.16 -30.21 -11.95
CA ALA A 67 2.33 -30.18 -11.09
C ALA A 67 3.20 -28.92 -11.34
N ALA A 68 3.31 -28.46 -12.60
CA ALA A 68 4.01 -27.23 -12.94
C ALA A 68 3.39 -25.98 -12.28
N SER A 69 2.06 -25.93 -12.17
CA SER A 69 1.35 -24.83 -11.51
C SER A 69 1.46 -24.89 -9.99
N LEU A 70 1.42 -26.10 -9.41
CA LEU A 70 1.51 -26.31 -7.95
C LEU A 70 2.94 -26.12 -7.41
N ARG A 71 3.92 -26.64 -8.15
CA ARG A 71 5.35 -26.66 -7.77
C ARG A 71 6.22 -26.33 -8.97
N PRO A 72 6.44 -25.05 -9.30
CA PRO A 72 7.15 -24.65 -10.52
C PRO A 72 8.57 -25.23 -10.66
N HIS A 73 9.22 -25.56 -9.56
CA HIS A 73 10.61 -26.06 -9.55
C HIS A 73 10.74 -27.56 -9.62
N VAL A 74 9.64 -28.34 -9.46
CA VAL A 74 9.73 -29.79 -9.56
C VAL A 74 10.20 -30.18 -10.96
N VAL A 75 11.25 -31.00 -11.03
CA VAL A 75 11.71 -31.54 -12.31
C VAL A 75 10.77 -32.65 -12.72
N LYS A 76 10.38 -32.69 -13.98
CA LYS A 76 9.36 -33.58 -14.53
C LYS A 76 9.96 -34.51 -15.54
N VAL A 77 9.80 -35.79 -15.31
CA VAL A 77 10.25 -36.85 -16.23
C VAL A 77 9.06 -37.74 -16.55
N MET A 78 8.92 -38.11 -17.83
CA MET A 78 7.93 -39.08 -18.29
C MET A 78 8.60 -40.39 -18.56
N LEU A 79 8.07 -41.47 -18.00
CA LEU A 79 8.52 -42.86 -18.23
C LEU A 79 7.33 -43.65 -18.78
N THR A 80 7.28 -43.89 -20.10
CA THR A 80 6.10 -44.45 -20.75
C THR A 80 6.43 -45.69 -21.62
N ALA A 81 5.48 -46.61 -21.65
CA ALA A 81 5.53 -47.76 -22.59
C ALA A 81 5.02 -47.38 -23.99
N ASP A 82 4.27 -46.30 -24.11
CA ASP A 82 3.66 -45.86 -25.36
C ASP A 82 4.48 -44.72 -25.98
N ALA A 83 5.03 -44.98 -27.17
CA ALA A 83 5.90 -44.05 -27.91
C ALA A 83 5.12 -43.22 -28.95
N ASP A 84 3.84 -42.86 -28.67
CA ASP A 84 3.10 -41.97 -29.56
C ASP A 84 3.76 -40.61 -29.61
N ALA A 85 4.36 -40.29 -30.76
CA ALA A 85 5.15 -39.08 -30.96
C ALA A 85 4.32 -37.81 -30.80
N ASP A 86 3.04 -37.82 -31.13
CA ASP A 86 2.15 -36.64 -31.03
C ASP A 86 1.77 -36.36 -29.60
N ALA A 87 1.48 -37.38 -28.80
CA ALA A 87 1.24 -37.24 -27.34
C ALA A 87 2.51 -36.75 -26.61
N LEU A 88 3.68 -37.17 -27.07
CA LEU A 88 4.97 -36.76 -26.52
C LEU A 88 5.28 -35.28 -26.81
N VAL A 89 5.02 -34.80 -28.02
CA VAL A 89 5.19 -33.40 -28.42
C VAL A 89 4.24 -32.50 -27.63
N GLU A 90 3.00 -32.94 -27.42
CA GLU A 90 2.02 -32.20 -26.60
C GLU A 90 2.46 -32.15 -25.14
N ALA A 91 2.97 -33.23 -24.57
CA ALA A 91 3.50 -33.28 -23.20
C ALA A 91 4.71 -32.35 -23.00
N ILE A 92 5.61 -32.30 -23.98
CA ILE A 92 6.78 -31.39 -23.95
C ILE A 92 6.33 -29.94 -24.00
N ASN A 93 5.38 -29.59 -24.85
CA ASN A 93 4.92 -28.21 -25.04
C ASN A 93 4.05 -27.69 -23.88
N ARG A 94 3.21 -28.53 -23.28
CA ARG A 94 2.32 -28.16 -22.18
C ARG A 94 2.94 -28.36 -20.79
N GLY A 95 3.73 -29.40 -20.60
CA GLY A 95 4.18 -29.86 -19.28
C GLY A 95 5.57 -29.40 -18.86
N GLN A 96 6.33 -28.71 -19.71
CA GLN A 96 7.75 -28.40 -19.46
C GLN A 96 8.55 -29.66 -19.02
N VAL A 97 8.40 -30.79 -19.72
CA VAL A 97 9.04 -32.04 -19.38
C VAL A 97 10.56 -31.93 -19.56
N TYR A 98 11.32 -32.19 -18.49
CA TYR A 98 12.79 -32.16 -18.53
C TYR A 98 13.34 -33.29 -19.43
N ARG A 99 12.76 -34.49 -19.33
CA ARG A 99 13.14 -35.65 -20.12
C ARG A 99 12.02 -36.67 -20.17
N TYR A 100 11.99 -37.46 -21.25
CA TYR A 100 11.21 -38.69 -21.32
C TYR A 100 12.12 -39.90 -21.46
N ALA A 101 11.65 -41.08 -21.05
CA ALA A 101 12.28 -42.38 -21.26
C ALA A 101 11.19 -43.39 -21.62
N THR A 102 11.55 -44.35 -22.48
CA THR A 102 10.65 -45.43 -22.92
C THR A 102 10.86 -46.68 -22.08
N LYS A 103 9.79 -47.37 -21.75
CA LYS A 103 9.83 -48.72 -21.18
C LYS A 103 9.95 -49.79 -22.28
N PRO A 104 10.69 -50.90 -22.06
CA PRO A 104 11.50 -51.19 -20.90
C PRO A 104 12.78 -50.33 -20.84
N CYS A 105 13.07 -49.74 -19.67
CA CYS A 105 14.24 -48.91 -19.42
C CYS A 105 15.26 -49.69 -18.58
N ASP A 106 16.53 -49.66 -19.00
CA ASP A 106 17.61 -50.22 -18.20
C ASP A 106 17.79 -49.46 -16.88
N ASP A 107 18.00 -50.20 -15.79
CA ASP A 107 18.13 -49.65 -14.45
C ASP A 107 19.27 -48.62 -14.34
N GLU A 108 20.37 -48.84 -15.05
CA GLU A 108 21.51 -47.92 -15.03
C GLU A 108 21.22 -46.62 -15.80
N ASP A 109 20.51 -46.71 -16.94
CA ASP A 109 20.06 -45.54 -17.68
C ASP A 109 19.03 -44.71 -16.89
N LEU A 110 18.12 -45.37 -16.20
CA LEU A 110 17.17 -44.70 -15.33
C LEU A 110 17.86 -44.01 -14.15
N ARG A 111 18.84 -44.68 -13.51
CA ARG A 111 19.67 -44.06 -12.44
C ARG A 111 20.40 -42.80 -12.96
N ARG A 112 20.98 -42.88 -14.16
CA ARG A 112 21.66 -41.75 -14.81
C ARG A 112 20.70 -40.60 -15.11
N THR A 113 19.49 -40.91 -15.57
CA THR A 113 18.45 -39.92 -15.86
C THR A 113 17.99 -39.19 -14.57
N VAL A 114 17.67 -39.96 -13.54
CA VAL A 114 17.28 -39.41 -12.21
C VAL A 114 18.40 -38.55 -11.62
N ALA A 115 19.65 -39.03 -11.63
CA ALA A 115 20.79 -38.27 -11.12
C ALA A 115 21.02 -36.95 -11.89
N ARG A 116 20.80 -36.92 -13.20
CA ARG A 116 20.85 -35.66 -13.99
C ARG A 116 19.69 -34.74 -13.66
N ALA A 117 18.48 -35.28 -13.52
CA ALA A 117 17.29 -34.53 -13.16
C ALA A 117 17.44 -33.87 -11.77
N LEU A 118 17.98 -34.57 -10.78
CA LEU A 118 18.23 -34.06 -9.45
C LEU A 118 19.29 -32.94 -9.44
N ARG A 119 20.38 -33.09 -10.21
CA ARG A 119 21.35 -31.99 -10.38
C ARG A 119 20.72 -30.75 -11.02
N HIS A 120 19.85 -30.96 -12.00
CA HIS A 120 19.11 -29.87 -12.64
C HIS A 120 18.17 -29.18 -11.65
N TYR A 121 17.47 -29.95 -10.80
CA TYR A 121 16.63 -29.41 -9.72
C TYR A 121 17.45 -28.55 -8.76
N GLU A 122 18.60 -29.02 -8.29
CA GLU A 122 19.46 -28.27 -7.38
C GLU A 122 19.91 -26.93 -7.98
N ALA A 123 20.36 -26.95 -9.23
CA ALA A 123 20.80 -25.74 -9.92
C ALA A 123 19.63 -24.75 -10.12
N THR A 124 18.46 -25.25 -10.53
CA THR A 124 17.27 -24.42 -10.77
C THR A 124 16.72 -23.84 -9.47
N ARG A 125 16.66 -24.67 -8.41
CA ARG A 125 16.21 -24.24 -7.08
C ARG A 125 17.16 -23.21 -6.48
N SER A 126 18.46 -23.44 -6.51
CA SER A 126 19.46 -22.48 -6.00
C SER A 126 19.37 -21.15 -6.71
N ARG A 127 19.18 -21.15 -8.04
CA ARG A 127 18.97 -19.93 -8.81
C ARG A 127 17.69 -19.20 -8.39
N TYR A 128 16.58 -19.92 -8.27
CA TYR A 128 15.31 -19.34 -7.85
C TYR A 128 15.39 -18.75 -6.43
N GLU A 129 15.96 -19.49 -5.47
CA GLU A 129 16.17 -19.02 -4.09
C GLU A 129 17.05 -17.75 -4.06
N ALA A 130 18.10 -17.70 -4.90
CA ALA A 130 18.95 -16.51 -5.02
C ALA A 130 18.20 -15.32 -5.64
N GLU A 131 17.40 -15.54 -6.69
CA GLU A 131 16.58 -14.51 -7.31
C GLU A 131 15.55 -13.95 -6.33
N GLU A 132 14.86 -14.80 -5.56
CA GLU A 132 13.90 -14.38 -4.54
C GLU A 132 14.59 -13.66 -3.35
N ALA A 133 15.75 -14.16 -2.92
CA ALA A 133 16.54 -13.47 -1.90
C ALA A 133 16.99 -12.09 -2.36
N ASN A 134 17.42 -11.94 -3.62
CA ASN A 134 17.78 -10.65 -4.20
C ASN A 134 16.58 -9.70 -4.28
N LYS A 135 15.41 -10.19 -4.71
CA LYS A 135 14.18 -9.39 -4.72
C LYS A 135 13.81 -8.92 -3.31
N ARG A 136 13.89 -9.81 -2.31
CA ARG A 136 13.62 -9.47 -0.89
C ARG A 136 14.61 -8.42 -0.39
N LEU A 137 15.90 -8.59 -0.68
CA LEU A 137 16.93 -7.65 -0.26
C LEU A 137 16.72 -6.27 -0.90
N ALA A 138 16.44 -6.23 -2.21
CA ALA A 138 16.14 -4.99 -2.92
C ALA A 138 14.91 -4.27 -2.34
N ARG A 139 13.82 -5.02 -2.03
CA ARG A 139 12.63 -4.47 -1.38
C ARG A 139 12.96 -3.90 0.00
N ARG A 140 13.71 -4.64 0.80
CA ARG A 140 14.12 -4.21 2.14
C ARG A 140 14.99 -2.96 2.11
N LEU A 141 15.94 -2.89 1.16
CA LEU A 141 16.81 -1.73 0.99
C LEU A 141 15.99 -0.48 0.61
N ARG A 142 15.08 -0.60 -0.37
CA ARG A 142 14.19 0.50 -0.76
C ARG A 142 13.33 0.99 0.40
N ALA A 143 12.76 0.07 1.19
CA ALA A 143 11.96 0.44 2.36
C ALA A 143 12.79 1.17 3.43
N MET A 144 14.01 0.69 3.71
CA MET A 144 14.93 1.38 4.62
C MET A 144 15.28 2.78 4.12
N THR A 145 15.62 2.93 2.83
CA THR A 145 15.95 4.23 2.24
C THR A 145 14.77 5.20 2.39
N ARG A 146 13.55 4.78 2.07
CA ARG A 146 12.35 5.60 2.24
C ARG A 146 12.09 5.94 3.71
N GLY A 147 12.30 5.01 4.63
CA GLY A 147 12.17 5.25 6.07
C GLY A 147 13.16 6.31 6.57
N VAL A 148 14.41 6.24 6.15
CA VAL A 148 15.44 7.24 6.49
C VAL A 148 15.11 8.60 5.88
N VAL A 149 14.73 8.65 4.61
CA VAL A 149 14.32 9.88 3.93
C VAL A 149 13.17 10.55 4.67
N ARG A 150 12.18 9.76 5.07
CA ARG A 150 11.03 10.25 5.82
C ARG A 150 11.42 10.77 7.20
N ALA A 151 12.25 10.02 7.94
CA ALA A 151 12.74 10.47 9.24
C ALA A 151 13.53 11.79 9.15
N ILE A 152 14.28 11.99 8.06
CA ILE A 152 14.98 13.25 7.78
C ILE A 152 13.96 14.37 7.50
N ALA A 153 12.93 14.12 6.68
CA ALA A 153 11.88 15.11 6.40
C ALA A 153 11.11 15.47 7.67
N ASP A 154 10.69 14.47 8.46
CA ASP A 154 9.99 14.68 9.74
C ASP A 154 10.85 15.45 10.77
N THR A 155 12.17 15.18 10.81
CA THR A 155 13.12 15.90 11.68
C THR A 155 13.25 17.37 11.27
N LEU A 156 13.25 17.65 9.98
CA LEU A 156 13.24 19.01 9.43
C LEU A 156 11.96 19.75 9.76
N GLU A 157 10.82 19.11 9.59
CA GLU A 157 9.52 19.68 9.93
C GLU A 157 9.39 19.95 11.44
N ALA A 158 9.98 19.09 12.30
CA ALA A 158 10.04 19.33 13.74
C ALA A 158 10.86 20.59 14.10
N LYS A 159 11.85 20.94 13.26
CA LYS A 159 12.65 22.17 13.41
C LYS A 159 11.88 23.41 12.94
N ASP A 160 11.02 23.29 11.92
CA ASP A 160 10.18 24.36 11.39
C ASP A 160 8.71 24.13 11.77
N ARG A 161 8.30 24.64 12.94
CA ARG A 161 6.97 24.41 13.54
C ARG A 161 5.78 24.79 12.65
N TYR A 162 6.00 25.51 11.56
CA TYR A 162 4.95 26.01 10.68
C TYR A 162 4.73 25.13 9.44
N VAL A 163 5.52 24.06 9.27
CA VAL A 163 5.61 23.30 8.01
C VAL A 163 5.22 21.83 8.17
N TYR A 164 4.58 21.47 9.30
CA TYR A 164 4.17 20.06 9.50
C TYR A 164 3.34 19.52 8.33
N GLY A 165 3.78 18.39 7.74
CA GLY A 165 3.14 17.75 6.60
C GLY A 165 3.37 18.44 5.24
N HIS A 166 4.11 19.55 5.17
CA HIS A 166 4.39 20.27 3.93
C HIS A 166 5.13 19.41 2.90
N ALA A 167 6.23 18.82 3.28
CA ALA A 167 7.03 17.99 2.38
C ALA A 167 6.20 16.82 1.81
N ARG A 168 5.33 16.24 2.62
CA ARG A 168 4.42 15.16 2.18
C ARG A 168 3.37 15.67 1.21
N ARG A 169 2.73 16.82 1.50
CA ARG A 169 1.74 17.43 0.59
C ARG A 169 2.38 17.83 -0.74
N VAL A 170 3.55 18.47 -0.69
CA VAL A 170 4.31 18.83 -1.91
C VAL A 170 4.66 17.57 -2.72
N SER A 171 5.11 16.49 -2.06
CA SER A 171 5.37 15.21 -2.73
C SER A 171 4.10 14.59 -3.34
N GLY A 172 2.96 14.68 -2.65
CA GLY A 172 1.67 14.24 -3.19
C GLY A 172 1.28 15.01 -4.46
N TYR A 173 1.32 16.33 -4.42
CA TYR A 173 1.03 17.18 -5.59
C TYR A 173 2.02 16.92 -6.74
N ALA A 174 3.32 16.88 -6.45
CA ALA A 174 4.35 16.63 -7.45
C ALA A 174 4.16 15.26 -8.12
N THR A 175 3.82 14.24 -7.35
CA THR A 175 3.52 12.90 -7.86
C THR A 175 2.28 12.91 -8.76
N ALA A 176 1.21 13.60 -8.36
CA ALA A 176 -0.01 13.72 -9.15
C ALA A 176 0.24 14.45 -10.50
N ILE A 177 1.03 15.54 -10.46
CA ILE A 177 1.46 16.26 -11.68
C ILE A 177 2.27 15.31 -12.57
N GLY A 178 3.29 14.62 -12.04
CA GLY A 178 4.14 13.71 -12.80
C GLY A 178 3.35 12.58 -13.47
N ARG A 179 2.39 11.97 -12.74
CA ARG A 179 1.47 10.97 -13.31
C ARG A 179 0.64 11.55 -14.46
N ARG A 180 0.09 12.76 -14.30
CA ARG A 180 -0.68 13.45 -15.34
C ARG A 180 0.16 13.74 -16.57
N MET A 181 1.43 14.08 -16.38
CA MET A 181 2.42 14.26 -17.45
C MET A 181 2.95 12.94 -18.03
N ARG A 182 2.55 11.81 -17.49
CA ARG A 182 2.93 10.44 -17.93
C ARG A 182 4.44 10.20 -17.87
N VAL A 183 5.12 10.73 -16.86
CA VAL A 183 6.52 10.39 -16.63
C VAL A 183 6.69 8.92 -16.29
N SER A 184 7.87 8.35 -16.50
CA SER A 184 8.17 6.96 -16.17
C SER A 184 8.05 6.69 -14.67
N VAL A 185 7.90 5.42 -14.27
CA VAL A 185 7.86 5.02 -12.85
C VAL A 185 9.13 5.46 -12.12
N HIS A 186 10.28 5.34 -12.76
CA HIS A 186 11.56 5.78 -12.19
C HIS A 186 11.59 7.30 -11.94
N GLU A 187 11.23 8.10 -12.94
CA GLU A 187 11.15 9.57 -12.79
C GLU A 187 10.15 9.96 -11.70
N LEU A 188 9.02 9.24 -11.59
CA LEU A 188 8.02 9.50 -10.56
C LEU A 188 8.58 9.24 -9.14
N GLU A 189 9.38 8.18 -8.97
CA GLU A 189 10.08 7.92 -7.70
C GLU A 189 11.07 9.04 -7.38
N GLN A 190 11.85 9.50 -8.36
CA GLN A 190 12.80 10.63 -8.18
C GLN A 190 12.07 11.93 -7.82
N ILE A 191 10.96 12.25 -8.51
CA ILE A 191 10.12 13.41 -8.20
C ILE A 191 9.60 13.34 -6.77
N SER A 192 9.08 12.19 -6.35
CA SER A 192 8.55 12.00 -5.00
C SER A 192 9.62 12.18 -3.92
N LEU A 193 10.80 11.58 -4.11
CA LEU A 193 11.93 11.71 -3.19
C LEU A 193 12.46 13.15 -3.13
N ALA A 194 12.64 13.78 -4.30
CA ALA A 194 13.12 15.16 -4.37
C ALA A 194 12.14 16.13 -3.71
N ALA A 195 10.83 15.92 -3.89
CA ALA A 195 9.79 16.72 -3.26
C ALA A 195 9.77 16.55 -1.72
N LEU A 196 10.03 15.33 -1.21
CA LEU A 196 10.15 15.11 0.24
C LEU A 196 11.39 15.79 0.84
N LEU A 197 12.45 15.93 0.06
CA LEU A 197 13.76 16.41 0.52
C LEU A 197 14.12 17.82 0.01
N HIS A 198 13.23 18.51 -0.72
CA HIS A 198 13.56 19.78 -1.39
C HIS A 198 14.12 20.82 -0.41
N ASP A 199 13.63 20.80 0.79
CA ASP A 199 13.99 21.71 1.87
C ASP A 199 15.09 21.18 2.82
N VAL A 200 15.71 20.02 2.55
CA VAL A 200 16.68 19.38 3.45
C VAL A 200 17.86 20.29 3.82
N GLY A 201 18.24 21.19 2.95
CA GLY A 201 19.31 22.16 3.21
C GLY A 201 18.99 23.20 4.29
N LYS A 202 17.73 23.37 4.69
CA LYS A 202 17.32 24.24 5.81
C LYS A 202 17.86 23.76 7.16
N ILE A 203 18.30 22.49 7.26
CA ILE A 203 18.94 21.95 8.47
C ILE A 203 20.15 22.80 8.92
N SER A 204 20.86 23.41 7.97
CA SER A 204 22.02 24.26 8.24
C SER A 204 21.67 25.75 8.38
N THR A 205 20.40 26.12 8.35
CA THR A 205 19.93 27.48 8.59
C THR A 205 19.81 27.73 10.11
N PRO A 206 20.38 28.81 10.67
CA PRO A 206 20.24 29.12 12.08
C PRO A 206 18.77 29.29 12.51
N ASP A 207 18.42 28.77 13.68
CA ASP A 207 17.06 28.84 14.22
C ASP A 207 16.59 30.28 14.44
N SER A 208 17.52 31.19 14.77
CA SER A 208 17.25 32.63 14.90
C SER A 208 16.73 33.29 13.61
N ILE A 209 17.06 32.69 12.45
CA ILE A 209 16.59 33.13 11.12
C ILE A 209 15.33 32.37 10.74
N LEU A 210 15.37 31.04 10.86
CA LEU A 210 14.28 30.15 10.42
C LEU A 210 12.99 30.40 11.20
N LEU A 211 13.09 30.63 12.52
CA LEU A 211 11.97 30.82 13.44
C LEU A 211 11.66 32.30 13.74
N LYS A 212 12.24 33.22 12.99
CA LYS A 212 12.06 34.66 13.22
C LYS A 212 10.62 35.08 13.04
N PRO A 213 9.98 35.70 14.07
CA PRO A 213 8.59 36.11 14.00
C PRO A 213 8.39 37.47 13.29
N ALA A 214 9.26 37.81 12.34
CA ALA A 214 9.24 39.04 11.56
C ALA A 214 9.78 38.80 10.14
N ALA A 215 9.60 39.76 9.26
CA ALA A 215 10.18 39.69 7.91
C ALA A 215 11.72 39.56 7.98
N LEU A 216 12.27 38.70 7.15
CA LEU A 216 13.73 38.51 7.03
C LEU A 216 14.37 39.74 6.37
N THR A 217 15.54 40.14 6.86
CA THR A 217 16.41 41.10 6.18
C THR A 217 16.94 40.52 4.88
N GLU A 218 17.57 41.36 4.01
CA GLU A 218 18.20 40.86 2.78
C GLU A 218 19.32 39.85 3.06
N ASP A 219 20.16 40.09 4.07
CA ASP A 219 21.21 39.15 4.46
C ASP A 219 20.67 37.84 4.98
N GLU A 220 19.60 37.88 5.79
CA GLU A 220 18.91 36.67 6.26
C GLU A 220 18.25 35.89 5.11
N ARG A 221 17.63 36.60 4.16
CA ARG A 221 17.09 35.98 2.93
C ARG A 221 18.19 35.33 2.09
N ALA A 222 19.35 35.97 1.95
CA ALA A 222 20.49 35.39 1.26
C ALA A 222 20.94 34.08 1.93
N ILE A 223 20.95 34.00 3.25
CA ILE A 223 21.28 32.76 3.99
C ILE A 223 20.24 31.65 3.73
N VAL A 224 18.95 31.98 3.76
CA VAL A 224 17.88 31.02 3.47
C VAL A 224 17.94 30.54 2.03
N ARG A 225 18.23 31.41 1.07
CA ARG A 225 18.37 31.06 -0.36
C ARG A 225 19.49 30.06 -0.67
N LEU A 226 20.36 29.77 0.29
CA LEU A 226 21.40 28.73 0.12
C LEU A 226 20.89 27.31 0.36
N HIS A 227 19.65 27.11 0.85
CA HIS A 227 19.18 25.76 1.18
C HIS A 227 19.11 24.82 -0.04
N PRO A 228 18.77 25.22 -1.28
CA PRO A 228 18.79 24.30 -2.41
C PRO A 228 20.19 23.77 -2.70
N GLU A 229 21.18 24.64 -2.68
CA GLU A 229 22.58 24.28 -2.90
C GLU A 229 23.12 23.38 -1.76
N ARG A 230 22.81 23.70 -0.51
CA ARG A 230 23.22 22.91 0.65
C ARG A 230 22.54 21.54 0.66
N GLY A 231 21.25 21.50 0.34
CA GLY A 231 20.47 20.27 0.22
C GLY A 231 21.03 19.36 -0.87
N ALA A 232 21.26 19.90 -2.06
CA ALA A 232 21.88 19.17 -3.16
C ALA A 232 23.26 18.58 -2.78
N ARG A 233 24.09 19.35 -2.07
CA ARG A 233 25.41 18.89 -1.61
C ARG A 233 25.30 17.73 -0.60
N LEU A 234 24.32 17.78 0.30
CA LEU A 234 24.06 16.68 1.24
C LEU A 234 23.64 15.41 0.51
N LEU A 235 22.74 15.53 -0.47
CA LEU A 235 22.21 14.41 -1.22
C LEU A 235 23.22 13.82 -2.21
N ALA A 236 24.04 14.65 -2.85
CA ALA A 236 25.09 14.17 -3.77
C ALA A 236 26.15 13.29 -3.11
N ALA A 237 26.24 13.28 -1.77
CA ALA A 237 27.10 12.35 -1.03
C ALA A 237 26.51 10.93 -0.92
N VAL A 238 25.25 10.73 -1.30
CA VAL A 238 24.56 9.45 -1.23
C VAL A 238 24.50 8.84 -2.64
N PRO A 239 25.01 7.61 -2.85
CA PRO A 239 24.93 6.94 -4.14
C PRO A 239 23.49 6.88 -4.67
N GLU A 240 23.32 6.97 -5.98
CA GLU A 240 22.03 6.91 -6.69
C GLU A 240 21.06 8.07 -6.37
N MET A 241 21.54 9.16 -5.74
CA MET A 241 20.74 10.35 -5.44
C MET A 241 21.09 11.55 -6.32
N GLU A 242 21.89 11.38 -7.39
CA GLU A 242 22.35 12.47 -8.25
C GLU A 242 21.19 13.24 -8.90
N GLU A 243 20.17 12.53 -9.39
CA GLU A 243 18.98 13.14 -10.00
C GLU A 243 18.12 13.86 -8.96
N VAL A 244 17.96 13.28 -7.77
CA VAL A 244 17.27 13.91 -6.63
C VAL A 244 18.02 15.17 -6.20
N ALA A 245 19.34 15.10 -6.08
CA ALA A 245 20.18 16.25 -5.72
C ALA A 245 20.06 17.38 -6.76
N ALA A 246 20.05 17.04 -8.06
CA ALA A 246 19.83 18.01 -9.12
C ALA A 246 18.44 18.65 -9.03
N ALA A 247 17.40 17.86 -8.77
CA ALA A 247 16.04 18.35 -8.59
C ALA A 247 15.93 19.29 -7.38
N VAL A 248 16.53 18.93 -6.25
CA VAL A 248 16.58 19.75 -5.04
C VAL A 248 17.39 21.03 -5.24
N ARG A 249 18.49 20.99 -6.03
CA ARG A 249 19.28 22.19 -6.30
C ARG A 249 18.48 23.26 -7.03
N HIS A 250 17.63 22.87 -7.98
CA HIS A 250 17.01 23.77 -8.93
C HIS A 250 15.51 24.03 -8.68
N HIS A 251 14.94 23.59 -7.54
CA HIS A 251 13.50 23.73 -7.29
C HIS A 251 13.03 25.18 -7.07
N HIS A 252 13.94 26.15 -6.95
CA HIS A 252 13.65 27.58 -6.92
C HIS A 252 14.13 28.32 -8.19
N GLU A 253 14.48 27.59 -9.25
CA GLU A 253 14.67 28.21 -10.55
C GLU A 253 13.35 28.63 -11.15
N ASN A 254 13.29 29.86 -11.66
CA ASN A 254 12.15 30.36 -12.39
C ASN A 254 12.28 30.01 -13.88
N TYR A 255 11.16 29.69 -14.51
CA TYR A 255 11.14 29.25 -15.90
C TYR A 255 11.79 30.28 -16.86
N ASP A 256 11.70 31.59 -16.55
CA ASP A 256 12.33 32.67 -17.28
C ASP A 256 13.83 32.90 -16.97
N GLY A 257 14.42 32.15 -16.05
CA GLY A 257 15.83 32.27 -15.66
C GLY A 257 16.11 33.34 -14.60
N THR A 258 15.11 33.93 -13.96
CA THR A 258 15.26 34.91 -12.87
C THR A 258 15.39 34.25 -11.48
N GLY A 259 15.34 32.91 -11.44
CA GLY A 259 15.43 32.12 -10.21
C GLY A 259 16.83 31.99 -9.63
N TYR A 260 17.03 31.01 -8.76
CA TYR A 260 18.29 30.71 -8.11
C TYR A 260 18.42 29.19 -7.85
N PRO A 261 19.67 28.63 -7.70
CA PRO A 261 20.95 29.30 -7.56
C PRO A 261 21.67 29.57 -8.91
N ASP A 262 21.39 28.77 -9.96
CA ASP A 262 22.20 28.76 -11.20
C ASP A 262 21.58 29.58 -12.36
N ARG A 263 20.41 30.14 -12.15
CA ARG A 263 19.66 30.95 -13.14
C ARG A 263 19.42 30.19 -14.45
N LEU A 264 19.03 28.94 -14.32
CA LEU A 264 18.62 28.12 -15.45
C LEU A 264 17.25 28.61 -15.97
N ALA A 265 17.04 28.48 -17.27
CA ALA A 265 15.77 28.87 -17.90
C ALA A 265 15.21 27.76 -18.78
N GLY A 266 13.87 27.66 -18.83
CA GLY A 266 13.14 26.73 -19.69
C GLY A 266 13.51 25.28 -19.39
N ASP A 267 13.72 24.49 -20.43
CA ASP A 267 14.01 23.05 -20.33
C ASP A 267 15.39 22.71 -19.79
N ARG A 268 16.25 23.70 -19.55
CA ARG A 268 17.51 23.47 -18.81
C ARG A 268 17.26 23.20 -17.33
N ILE A 269 16.13 23.59 -16.78
CA ILE A 269 15.69 23.26 -15.44
C ILE A 269 15.20 21.81 -15.45
N PRO A 270 15.71 20.91 -14.56
CA PRO A 270 15.23 19.55 -14.49
C PRO A 270 13.69 19.49 -14.35
N LEU A 271 13.02 18.58 -15.04
CA LEU A 271 11.56 18.47 -14.99
C LEU A 271 11.05 18.29 -13.55
N ALA A 272 11.74 17.46 -12.75
CA ALA A 272 11.40 17.28 -11.34
C ALA A 272 11.41 18.59 -10.55
N SER A 273 12.39 19.47 -10.80
CA SER A 273 12.48 20.81 -10.17
C SER A 273 11.30 21.70 -10.57
N ARG A 274 10.95 21.72 -11.86
CA ARG A 274 9.81 22.49 -12.38
C ARG A 274 8.48 22.04 -11.77
N ILE A 275 8.31 20.71 -11.60
CA ILE A 275 7.14 20.10 -10.94
C ILE A 275 7.10 20.47 -9.46
N ILE A 276 8.22 20.32 -8.74
CA ILE A 276 8.30 20.66 -7.32
C ILE A 276 8.02 22.15 -7.10
N HIS A 277 8.51 23.04 -7.96
CA HIS A 277 8.28 24.49 -7.85
C HIS A 277 6.79 24.85 -7.87
N VAL A 278 6.00 24.23 -8.77
CA VAL A 278 4.54 24.42 -8.83
C VAL A 278 3.86 23.85 -7.59
N ALA A 279 4.25 22.63 -7.17
CA ALA A 279 3.68 21.93 -6.03
C ALA A 279 3.94 22.67 -4.71
N ASP A 280 5.19 23.12 -4.48
CA ASP A 280 5.59 23.91 -3.32
C ASP A 280 4.86 25.25 -3.26
N ALA A 281 4.83 25.99 -4.38
CA ALA A 281 4.12 27.25 -4.46
C ALA A 281 2.62 27.09 -4.15
N TYR A 282 2.00 26.03 -4.65
CA TYR A 282 0.59 25.74 -4.35
C TYR A 282 0.37 25.45 -2.88
N ASP A 283 1.17 24.54 -2.28
CA ASP A 283 1.06 24.25 -0.85
C ASP A 283 1.31 25.47 0.01
N ALA A 284 2.33 26.26 -0.33
CA ALA A 284 2.64 27.50 0.36
C ALA A 284 1.50 28.52 0.29
N MET A 285 0.71 28.53 -0.77
CA MET A 285 -0.46 29.42 -0.90
C MET A 285 -1.68 28.90 -0.16
N THR A 286 -1.90 27.59 -0.14
CA THR A 286 -3.13 26.96 0.39
C THR A 286 -3.01 26.47 1.83
N SER A 287 -1.82 26.54 2.43
CA SER A 287 -1.59 26.21 3.83
C SER A 287 -1.59 27.48 4.71
N PRO A 288 -2.20 27.45 5.92
CA PRO A 288 -2.16 28.59 6.84
C PRO A 288 -0.74 28.85 7.33
N ARG A 289 -0.36 30.13 7.43
CA ARG A 289 0.92 30.57 8.00
C ARG A 289 0.66 31.64 9.07
N PRO A 290 1.54 31.82 10.06
CA PRO A 290 1.30 32.72 11.19
C PRO A 290 0.92 34.15 10.82
N PHE A 291 1.31 34.60 9.64
CA PHE A 291 1.13 35.98 9.17
C PHE A 291 0.30 36.09 7.89
N ARG A 292 -0.29 34.98 7.44
CA ARG A 292 -1.07 34.95 6.20
C ARG A 292 -2.11 33.84 6.20
N ASP A 293 -3.37 34.22 6.01
CA ASP A 293 -4.43 33.23 5.78
C ASP A 293 -4.17 32.43 4.51
N ALA A 294 -4.61 31.17 4.53
CA ALA A 294 -4.55 30.30 3.34
C ALA A 294 -5.45 30.84 2.23
N LEU A 295 -4.96 30.85 1.01
CA LEU A 295 -5.78 31.13 -0.16
C LEU A 295 -6.70 29.93 -0.43
N ASP A 296 -7.89 30.21 -0.90
CA ASP A 296 -8.72 29.17 -1.50
C ASP A 296 -8.07 28.64 -2.81
N HIS A 297 -8.48 27.42 -3.19
CA HIS A 297 -7.95 26.75 -4.37
C HIS A 297 -8.03 27.65 -5.62
N ALA A 298 -9.19 28.29 -5.88
CA ALA A 298 -9.38 29.08 -7.09
C ALA A 298 -8.44 30.29 -7.15
N ARG A 299 -8.11 30.90 -6.03
CA ARG A 299 -7.12 32.00 -5.96
C ARG A 299 -5.70 31.47 -6.17
N ALA A 300 -5.36 30.32 -5.59
CA ALA A 300 -4.05 29.71 -5.75
C ALA A 300 -3.82 29.29 -7.22
N VAL A 301 -4.78 28.65 -7.87
CA VAL A 301 -4.73 28.31 -9.30
C VAL A 301 -4.56 29.56 -10.17
N ARG A 302 -5.32 30.62 -9.91
CA ARG A 302 -5.14 31.90 -10.63
C ARG A 302 -3.72 32.46 -10.46
N ALA A 303 -3.15 32.37 -9.26
CA ALA A 303 -1.78 32.83 -9.03
C ALA A 303 -0.75 32.01 -9.82
N LEU A 304 -0.91 30.70 -9.88
CA LEU A 304 -0.05 29.83 -10.71
C LEU A 304 -0.18 30.16 -12.19
N THR A 305 -1.42 30.30 -12.69
CA THR A 305 -1.70 30.60 -14.10
C THR A 305 -1.15 31.98 -14.52
N ASN A 306 -1.29 32.99 -13.66
CA ASN A 306 -0.78 34.34 -13.94
C ASN A 306 0.75 34.41 -14.03
N ASN A 307 1.45 33.48 -13.36
CA ASN A 307 2.92 33.40 -13.38
C ASN A 307 3.45 32.25 -14.28
N SER A 308 2.57 31.67 -15.11
CA SER A 308 2.94 30.68 -16.12
C SER A 308 3.81 31.32 -17.20
N GLY A 309 4.91 30.64 -17.58
CA GLY A 309 5.88 31.16 -18.56
C GLY A 309 6.92 32.12 -17.98
N SER A 310 6.71 32.64 -16.75
CA SER A 310 7.69 33.44 -16.01
C SER A 310 8.28 32.65 -14.85
N GLN A 311 7.56 32.52 -13.76
CA GLN A 311 8.01 31.74 -12.60
C GLN A 311 7.85 30.23 -12.85
N PHE A 312 6.75 29.81 -13.42
CA PHE A 312 6.36 28.40 -13.56
C PHE A 312 6.38 27.94 -15.01
N ASP A 313 6.73 26.67 -15.22
CA ASP A 313 6.61 26.01 -16.51
C ASP A 313 5.13 25.90 -16.93
N PRO A 314 4.79 26.39 -18.14
CA PRO A 314 3.41 26.33 -18.65
C PRO A 314 2.84 24.92 -18.76
N GLU A 315 3.64 23.93 -19.13
CA GLU A 315 3.19 22.54 -19.24
C GLU A 315 2.88 21.94 -17.86
N VAL A 316 3.71 22.24 -16.87
CA VAL A 316 3.49 21.80 -15.49
C VAL A 316 2.27 22.48 -14.89
N VAL A 317 2.10 23.79 -15.10
CA VAL A 317 0.90 24.52 -14.64
C VAL A 317 -0.36 23.95 -15.28
N ASN A 318 -0.33 23.68 -16.60
CA ASN A 318 -1.47 23.07 -17.30
C ASN A 318 -1.80 21.67 -16.76
N ALA A 319 -0.78 20.85 -16.50
CA ALA A 319 -0.96 19.53 -15.88
C ALA A 319 -1.58 19.64 -14.49
N PHE A 320 -1.12 20.60 -13.66
CA PHE A 320 -1.68 20.86 -12.33
C PHE A 320 -3.13 21.33 -12.41
N CYS A 321 -3.45 22.30 -13.29
CA CYS A 321 -4.83 22.79 -13.50
C CYS A 321 -5.78 21.69 -13.99
N GLY A 322 -5.27 20.69 -14.69
CA GLY A 322 -6.04 19.51 -15.10
C GLY A 322 -6.33 18.52 -13.95
N LEU A 323 -5.89 18.81 -12.73
CA LEU A 323 -6.23 18.06 -11.52
C LEU A 323 -7.48 18.64 -10.83
N GLU A 324 -8.54 18.92 -11.58
CA GLU A 324 -9.79 19.54 -11.06
C GLU A 324 -10.39 18.73 -9.89
N ALA A 325 -10.33 17.40 -9.97
CA ALA A 325 -10.77 16.53 -8.89
C ALA A 325 -10.00 16.78 -7.60
N LEU A 326 -8.69 16.98 -7.68
CA LEU A 326 -7.84 17.30 -6.53
C LEU A 326 -8.31 18.55 -5.79
N ALA A 327 -8.72 19.55 -6.55
CA ALA A 327 -9.23 20.80 -6.02
C ALA A 327 -10.50 20.62 -5.20
N GLN A 328 -11.47 19.89 -5.76
CA GLN A 328 -12.73 19.63 -5.10
C GLN A 328 -12.53 18.77 -3.84
N ILE A 329 -11.65 17.78 -3.91
CA ILE A 329 -11.30 16.94 -2.77
C ILE A 329 -10.70 17.80 -1.63
N ARG A 330 -9.71 18.63 -1.94
CA ARG A 330 -9.03 19.48 -0.95
C ARG A 330 -9.97 20.50 -0.32
N ASP A 331 -10.84 21.11 -1.12
CA ASP A 331 -11.83 22.06 -0.62
C ASP A 331 -12.86 21.37 0.30
N SER A 332 -13.30 20.17 -0.03
CA SER A 332 -14.19 19.38 0.81
C SER A 332 -13.54 19.01 2.15
N ILE A 333 -12.29 18.53 2.12
CA ILE A 333 -11.52 18.23 3.34
C ILE A 333 -11.36 19.50 4.21
N GLY A 334 -11.02 20.63 3.59
CA GLY A 334 -10.88 21.92 4.27
C GLY A 334 -12.15 22.33 5.01
N ARG A 335 -13.31 22.12 4.42
CA ARG A 335 -14.62 22.36 5.06
C ARG A 335 -14.99 21.32 6.11
N GLY A 336 -14.27 20.20 6.20
CA GLY A 336 -14.59 19.09 7.11
C GLY A 336 -15.71 18.19 6.61
N ASP A 337 -15.96 18.16 5.30
CA ASP A 337 -16.82 17.18 4.66
C ASP A 337 -15.99 15.95 4.28
N PHE A 338 -16.08 14.94 5.10
CA PHE A 338 -15.32 13.68 4.97
C PHE A 338 -16.18 12.58 4.33
N GLY A 339 -16.96 12.90 3.31
CA GLY A 339 -17.87 11.94 2.66
C GLY A 339 -19.19 11.78 3.42
N SER A 340 -19.58 12.75 4.25
CA SER A 340 -20.83 12.72 5.02
C SER A 340 -22.08 12.61 4.17
N ARG A 341 -22.05 13.03 2.91
CA ARG A 341 -23.13 12.88 1.93
C ARG A 341 -23.30 11.44 1.48
N PHE A 342 -22.18 10.72 1.33
CA PHE A 342 -22.18 9.31 0.93
C PHE A 342 -22.43 8.40 2.14
N LEU A 343 -21.83 8.72 3.28
CA LEU A 343 -21.99 8.01 4.56
C LEU A 343 -22.82 8.86 5.55
N PRO A 344 -24.12 9.12 5.29
CA PRO A 344 -24.94 9.93 6.18
C PRO A 344 -25.15 9.17 7.50
N TYR A 345 -24.84 9.82 8.61
CA TYR A 345 -25.11 9.26 9.92
C TYR A 345 -26.54 9.62 10.38
N ALA A 346 -27.20 8.67 11.05
CA ALA A 346 -28.54 8.86 11.56
C ALA A 346 -28.51 9.82 12.77
N ARG A 347 -29.52 10.68 12.88
CA ARG A 347 -29.74 11.44 14.12
C ARG A 347 -30.47 10.55 15.12
N PRO A 348 -29.87 10.09 16.22
CA PRO A 348 -30.63 9.44 17.28
C PRO A 348 -31.55 10.47 17.93
N HIS A 349 -32.82 10.18 18.01
CA HIS A 349 -33.83 11.07 18.63
C HIS A 349 -33.56 11.40 20.10
N ALA A 350 -32.66 10.67 20.75
CA ALA A 350 -32.38 10.76 22.19
C ALA A 350 -30.97 11.28 22.55
N LEU A 351 -30.21 11.86 21.62
CA LEU A 351 -28.80 12.29 21.88
C LEU A 351 -28.62 13.15 23.14
N ARG A 352 -29.64 13.92 23.51
CA ARG A 352 -29.57 14.83 24.66
C ARG A 352 -29.46 14.13 26.02
N LEU A 353 -29.87 12.86 26.08
CA LEU A 353 -29.91 12.08 27.31
C LEU A 353 -28.81 11.01 27.38
N LEU A 354 -28.06 10.78 26.29
CA LEU A 354 -27.02 9.75 26.24
C LEU A 354 -25.78 10.17 27.04
N PRO A 355 -25.24 9.26 27.87
CA PRO A 355 -23.94 9.43 28.51
C PRO A 355 -22.80 9.38 27.48
N LEU A 356 -21.58 9.77 27.91
CA LEU A 356 -20.42 9.83 27.02
C LEU A 356 -20.16 8.51 26.31
N GLU A 357 -20.20 7.39 27.02
CA GLU A 357 -19.93 6.05 26.46
C GLU A 357 -20.90 5.66 25.32
N GLU A 358 -22.15 6.04 25.43
CA GLU A 358 -23.15 5.82 24.38
C GLU A 358 -22.92 6.71 23.16
N LEU A 359 -22.51 7.96 23.39
CA LEU A 359 -22.14 8.89 22.31
C LEU A 359 -20.88 8.40 21.58
N VAL A 360 -19.89 7.86 22.30
CA VAL A 360 -18.69 7.25 21.72
C VAL A 360 -19.07 6.07 20.84
N ARG A 361 -19.96 5.19 21.29
CA ARG A 361 -20.45 4.05 20.46
C ARG A 361 -21.15 4.49 19.18
N VAL A 362 -21.79 5.65 19.16
CA VAL A 362 -22.36 6.23 17.93
C VAL A 362 -21.24 6.67 17.00
N VAL A 363 -20.20 7.32 17.53
CA VAL A 363 -19.05 7.81 16.76
C VAL A 363 -18.25 6.64 16.16
N GLU A 364 -18.01 5.59 16.93
CA GLU A 364 -17.26 4.38 16.50
C GLU A 364 -17.89 3.62 15.33
N ARG A 365 -19.13 3.88 15.02
CA ARG A 365 -19.87 3.19 13.94
C ARG A 365 -19.89 3.97 12.63
N GLU A 366 -19.49 5.23 12.64
CA GLU A 366 -19.68 6.15 11.53
C GLU A 366 -18.34 6.82 11.16
N PRO A 367 -17.64 6.34 10.13
CA PRO A 367 -16.31 6.83 9.76
C PRO A 367 -16.23 8.38 9.59
N ALA A 368 -17.18 8.97 8.87
CA ALA A 368 -17.20 10.43 8.68
C ALA A 368 -17.40 11.21 9.98
N LEU A 369 -18.16 10.64 10.92
CA LEU A 369 -18.37 11.24 12.24
C LEU A 369 -17.12 11.10 13.11
N ALA A 370 -16.47 9.95 13.08
CA ALA A 370 -15.21 9.70 13.77
C ALA A 370 -14.13 10.71 13.35
N ALA A 371 -13.97 10.95 12.06
CA ALA A 371 -13.04 11.96 11.55
C ALA A 371 -13.41 13.37 12.03
N ALA A 372 -14.70 13.72 12.04
CA ALA A 372 -15.14 15.03 12.53
C ALA A 372 -14.86 15.24 14.03
N VAL A 373 -15.02 14.20 14.84
CA VAL A 373 -14.69 14.22 16.29
C VAL A 373 -13.19 14.36 16.50
N LEU A 374 -12.36 13.58 15.81
CA LEU A 374 -10.89 13.70 15.87
C LEU A 374 -10.43 15.10 15.48
N ARG A 375 -10.96 15.65 14.38
CA ARG A 375 -10.63 17.00 13.93
C ARG A 375 -10.93 18.04 15.01
N ALA A 376 -12.09 17.97 15.64
CA ALA A 376 -12.48 18.91 16.68
C ALA A 376 -11.64 18.76 17.96
N ALA A 377 -11.32 17.52 18.35
CA ALA A 377 -10.58 17.23 19.57
C ALA A 377 -9.08 17.56 19.46
N ASN A 378 -8.50 17.43 18.28
CA ASN A 378 -7.08 17.69 18.03
C ASN A 378 -6.80 19.12 17.53
N ALA A 379 -7.84 19.94 17.34
CA ALA A 379 -7.68 21.29 16.82
C ALA A 379 -6.78 22.16 17.72
N GLY A 380 -5.72 22.72 17.15
CA GLY A 380 -4.78 23.61 17.85
C GLY A 380 -3.83 22.93 18.83
N LEU A 381 -3.82 21.60 18.91
CA LEU A 381 -2.89 20.83 19.73
C LEU A 381 -1.54 20.64 19.01
N ARG A 382 -0.47 20.43 19.79
CA ARG A 382 0.83 20.01 19.25
C ARG A 382 0.78 18.52 18.88
N ALA A 383 1.69 18.08 18.01
CA ALA A 383 1.73 16.71 17.54
C ALA A 383 1.79 15.66 18.67
N GLU A 384 2.57 15.94 19.73
CA GLU A 384 2.68 15.06 20.91
C GLU A 384 1.43 15.01 21.80
N GLU A 385 0.52 15.96 21.63
CA GLU A 385 -0.72 16.06 22.41
C GLU A 385 -1.93 15.49 21.66
N THR A 386 -1.76 15.19 20.37
CA THR A 386 -2.84 14.68 19.52
C THR A 386 -3.14 13.21 19.80
N THR A 387 -4.32 12.75 19.41
CA THR A 387 -4.74 11.36 19.61
C THR A 387 -5.44 10.80 18.37
N MET A 388 -5.31 9.51 18.18
CA MET A 388 -6.10 8.71 17.24
C MET A 388 -7.22 7.93 17.96
N SER A 389 -7.19 7.79 19.28
CA SER A 389 -8.25 7.14 20.05
C SER A 389 -9.54 7.97 20.05
N LEU A 390 -10.64 7.38 19.58
CA LEU A 390 -11.96 8.03 19.58
C LEU A 390 -12.50 8.26 20.98
N TYR A 391 -12.18 7.38 21.91
CA TYR A 391 -12.55 7.54 23.32
C TYR A 391 -11.88 8.79 23.92
N VAL A 392 -10.55 8.89 23.76
CA VAL A 392 -9.79 10.06 24.24
C VAL A 392 -10.24 11.34 23.56
N ALA A 393 -10.44 11.32 22.25
CA ALA A 393 -10.92 12.46 21.48
C ALA A 393 -12.31 12.92 21.95
N SER A 394 -13.23 11.98 22.14
CA SER A 394 -14.59 12.28 22.63
C SER A 394 -14.59 12.82 24.06
N ALA A 395 -13.72 12.29 24.93
CA ALA A 395 -13.59 12.74 26.33
C ALA A 395 -12.97 14.15 26.44
N ARG A 396 -12.17 14.58 25.47
CA ARG A 396 -11.62 15.94 25.40
C ARG A 396 -12.67 16.99 25.04
N LEU A 397 -13.69 16.60 24.30
CA LEU A 397 -14.78 17.49 23.91
C LEU A 397 -15.81 17.57 25.05
N ASN A 398 -16.40 18.77 25.25
CA ASN A 398 -17.57 18.83 26.10
C ASN A 398 -18.77 18.16 25.43
N LEU A 399 -19.71 17.63 26.24
CA LEU A 399 -20.87 16.88 25.76
C LEU A 399 -21.74 17.65 24.74
N ASP A 400 -21.84 18.95 24.88
CA ASP A 400 -22.64 19.76 23.96
C ASP A 400 -21.97 19.91 22.60
N THR A 401 -20.65 20.05 22.56
CA THR A 401 -19.87 20.04 21.31
C THR A 401 -19.98 18.67 20.63
N LEU A 402 -19.80 17.60 21.38
CA LEU A 402 -19.92 16.24 20.82
C LEU A 402 -21.33 15.99 20.27
N ARG A 403 -22.36 16.34 21.00
CA ARG A 403 -23.76 16.28 20.56
C ARG A 403 -24.02 17.14 19.31
N SER A 404 -23.42 18.34 19.28
CA SER A 404 -23.53 19.24 18.11
C SER A 404 -22.90 18.62 16.87
N ILE A 405 -21.71 17.99 16.99
CA ILE A 405 -21.05 17.29 15.88
C ILE A 405 -21.93 16.14 15.38
N ILE A 406 -22.41 15.26 16.27
CA ILE A 406 -23.28 14.14 15.93
C ILE A 406 -24.60 14.65 15.33
N GLY A 407 -25.14 15.77 15.84
CA GLY A 407 -26.42 16.34 15.38
C GLY A 407 -26.36 17.05 14.02
N LYS A 408 -25.18 17.40 13.50
CA LYS A 408 -25.02 18.07 12.19
C LYS A 408 -25.19 17.15 10.98
N GLY A 409 -25.27 15.84 11.19
CA GLY A 409 -25.49 14.89 10.11
C GLY A 409 -26.80 15.15 9.38
N GLU A 410 -26.77 15.14 8.05
CA GLU A 410 -27.96 15.29 7.23
C GLU A 410 -28.90 14.10 7.44
N ALA A 411 -30.04 14.33 8.06
CA ALA A 411 -31.10 13.36 8.15
C ALA A 411 -31.81 13.28 6.80
N GLY A 412 -31.86 12.13 6.18
CA GLY A 412 -33.00 11.83 5.35
C GLY A 412 -32.86 11.66 3.85
N LYS A 413 -31.68 11.32 3.30
CA LYS A 413 -31.65 10.70 1.95
C LYS A 413 -31.48 9.19 2.10
N ARG A 414 -32.26 8.42 1.29
CA ARG A 414 -32.15 6.96 1.23
C ARG A 414 -30.67 6.58 1.12
N ARG A 415 -30.20 5.76 2.08
CA ARG A 415 -28.85 5.20 2.05
C ARG A 415 -28.68 4.40 0.77
N ALA A 416 -27.68 4.74 -0.03
CA ALA A 416 -27.30 3.89 -1.16
C ALA A 416 -26.84 2.52 -0.59
N PRO A 417 -27.23 1.39 -1.19
CA PRO A 417 -26.78 0.07 -0.73
C PRO A 417 -25.24 -0.02 -0.61
N GLU A 418 -24.53 0.62 -1.52
CA GLU A 418 -23.06 0.66 -1.56
C GLU A 418 -22.45 1.39 -0.36
N ALA A 419 -23.11 2.43 0.15
CA ALA A 419 -22.66 3.14 1.35
C ALA A 419 -22.74 2.25 2.61
N GLU A 420 -23.73 1.34 2.68
CA GLU A 420 -23.81 0.38 3.79
C GLU A 420 -22.74 -0.70 3.68
N VAL A 421 -22.40 -1.14 2.46
CA VAL A 421 -21.32 -2.09 2.21
C VAL A 421 -19.98 -1.51 2.66
N LEU A 422 -19.67 -0.26 2.28
CA LEU A 422 -18.43 0.40 2.69
C LEU A 422 -18.39 0.60 4.22
N ARG A 423 -19.50 1.03 4.83
CA ARG A 423 -19.60 1.19 6.29
C ARG A 423 -19.40 -0.15 7.03
N ALA A 424 -20.01 -1.23 6.53
CA ALA A 424 -19.85 -2.56 7.09
C ALA A 424 -18.40 -3.05 6.96
N HIS A 425 -17.75 -2.78 5.82
CA HIS A 425 -16.33 -3.05 5.59
C HIS A 425 -15.46 -2.27 6.57
N SER A 426 -15.62 -0.96 6.69
CA SER A 426 -14.86 -0.12 7.63
C SER A 426 -14.97 -0.61 9.08
N ARG A 427 -16.16 -1.04 9.52
CA ARG A 427 -16.36 -1.61 10.87
C ARG A 427 -15.65 -2.95 11.06
N ARG A 428 -15.66 -3.82 10.04
CA ARG A 428 -14.91 -5.09 10.09
C ARG A 428 -13.41 -4.83 10.12
N SER A 429 -12.91 -3.92 9.29
CA SER A 429 -11.49 -3.52 9.28
C SER A 429 -11.07 -2.93 10.64
N ALA A 430 -11.94 -2.12 11.27
CA ALA A 430 -11.69 -1.60 12.61
C ALA A 430 -11.55 -2.71 13.66
N ALA A 431 -12.49 -3.66 13.70
CA ALA A 431 -12.45 -4.79 14.63
C ALA A 431 -11.22 -5.69 14.38
N ALA A 432 -10.93 -5.99 13.12
CA ALA A 432 -9.75 -6.78 12.75
C ALA A 432 -8.45 -6.07 13.14
N ALA A 433 -8.34 -4.76 12.90
CA ALA A 433 -7.17 -3.96 13.28
C ALA A 433 -6.93 -3.95 14.79
N MET A 434 -7.99 -3.81 15.58
CA MET A 434 -7.92 -3.87 17.04
C MET A 434 -7.39 -5.24 17.52
N LEU A 435 -7.98 -6.34 17.03
CA LEU A 435 -7.57 -7.70 17.40
C LEU A 435 -6.12 -8.01 16.97
N LEU A 436 -5.71 -7.52 15.81
CA LEU A 436 -4.33 -7.62 15.35
C LEU A 436 -3.38 -6.81 16.24
N ALA A 437 -3.78 -5.61 16.67
CA ALA A 437 -2.99 -4.77 17.56
C ALA A 437 -2.82 -5.40 18.94
N GLU A 438 -3.88 -5.97 19.54
CA GLU A 438 -3.81 -6.73 20.78
C GLU A 438 -2.83 -7.92 20.69
N LYS A 439 -2.83 -8.59 19.54
CA LYS A 439 -1.97 -9.76 19.33
C LYS A 439 -0.50 -9.39 19.08
N THR A 440 -0.24 -8.31 18.36
CA THR A 440 1.10 -7.97 17.84
C THR A 440 1.81 -6.89 18.65
N GLY A 441 1.06 -6.01 19.33
CA GLY A 441 1.59 -4.83 19.98
C GLY A 441 2.13 -3.77 19.01
N ALA A 442 1.75 -3.84 17.72
CA ALA A 442 2.23 -2.91 16.68
C ALA A 442 1.64 -1.51 16.81
N LEU A 443 0.43 -1.41 17.34
CA LEU A 443 -0.28 -0.16 17.66
C LEU A 443 -1.03 -0.33 18.99
N ASP A 444 -1.47 0.78 19.58
CA ASP A 444 -2.49 0.75 20.61
C ASP A 444 -3.82 0.22 20.02
N PRO A 445 -4.53 -0.71 20.67
CA PRO A 445 -5.74 -1.33 20.13
C PRO A 445 -6.86 -0.32 19.79
N ASP A 446 -7.09 0.70 20.61
CA ASP A 446 -8.11 1.73 20.36
C ASP A 446 -7.73 2.61 19.16
N GLU A 447 -6.45 2.95 19.03
CA GLU A 447 -5.92 3.69 17.88
C GLU A 447 -5.97 2.86 16.60
N ALA A 448 -5.65 1.56 16.69
CA ALA A 448 -5.75 0.63 15.57
C ALA A 448 -7.21 0.45 15.10
N TYR A 449 -8.16 0.36 16.05
CA TYR A 449 -9.60 0.36 15.74
C TYR A 449 -9.98 1.59 14.90
N THR A 450 -9.57 2.76 15.36
CA THR A 450 -9.89 4.01 14.68
C THR A 450 -9.23 4.11 13.32
N ALA A 451 -7.98 3.68 13.20
CA ALA A 451 -7.27 3.64 11.93
C ALA A 451 -7.96 2.70 10.92
N GLY A 452 -8.35 1.50 11.36
CA GLY A 452 -9.13 0.56 10.55
C GLY A 452 -10.53 1.08 10.18
N LEU A 453 -11.17 1.88 11.03
CA LEU A 453 -12.45 2.51 10.72
C LEU A 453 -12.33 3.58 9.62
N LEU A 454 -11.20 4.27 9.56
CA LEU A 454 -11.00 5.45 8.70
C LEU A 454 -10.16 5.17 7.44
N HIS A 455 -9.60 3.97 7.27
CA HIS A 455 -8.63 3.69 6.21
C HIS A 455 -9.19 3.96 4.79
N ASP A 456 -10.47 3.65 4.55
CA ASP A 456 -11.17 3.83 3.27
C ASP A 456 -12.03 5.10 3.21
N LEU A 457 -11.86 6.04 4.15
CA LEU A 457 -12.68 7.26 4.15
C LEU A 457 -12.46 8.12 2.89
N GLY A 458 -11.29 7.99 2.25
CA GLY A 458 -11.02 8.60 0.95
C GLY A 458 -11.93 8.08 -0.16
N GLU A 459 -12.28 6.77 -0.16
CA GLU A 459 -13.26 6.19 -1.08
C GLU A 459 -14.65 6.83 -0.89
N ALA A 460 -15.09 6.95 0.36
CA ALA A 460 -16.36 7.61 0.68
C ALA A 460 -16.41 9.04 0.15
N LEU A 461 -15.30 9.77 0.25
CA LEU A 461 -15.21 11.14 -0.25
C LEU A 461 -15.25 11.18 -1.78
N LEU A 462 -14.53 10.30 -2.47
CA LEU A 462 -14.58 10.20 -3.94
C LEU A 462 -15.98 9.89 -4.44
N ARG A 463 -16.65 8.92 -3.87
CA ARG A 463 -18.05 8.57 -4.21
C ARG A 463 -19.03 9.71 -3.94
N SER A 464 -18.76 10.51 -2.91
CA SER A 464 -19.57 11.68 -2.58
C SER A 464 -19.43 12.81 -3.59
N LEU A 465 -18.23 13.04 -4.10
CA LEU A 465 -17.89 14.15 -4.99
C LEU A 465 -18.07 13.80 -6.47
N PHE A 466 -17.81 12.56 -6.84
CA PHE A 466 -17.75 12.09 -8.23
C PHE A 466 -18.55 10.78 -8.40
N PRO A 467 -19.85 10.77 -8.15
CA PRO A 467 -20.66 9.55 -8.17
C PRO A 467 -20.65 8.84 -9.54
N GLU A 468 -20.67 9.58 -10.64
CA GLU A 468 -20.70 9.00 -11.99
C GLU A 468 -19.39 8.31 -12.35
N GLU A 469 -18.25 8.95 -12.08
CA GLU A 469 -16.92 8.39 -12.34
C GLU A 469 -16.65 7.21 -11.39
N ALA A 470 -17.09 7.32 -10.16
CA ALA A 470 -16.92 6.28 -9.15
C ALA A 470 -17.68 4.98 -9.48
N GLU A 471 -18.82 5.05 -10.16
CA GLU A 471 -19.57 3.86 -10.62
C GLU A 471 -18.74 2.99 -11.59
N SER A 472 -17.80 3.57 -12.32
CA SER A 472 -16.93 2.86 -13.26
C SER A 472 -15.78 2.11 -12.58
N ILE A 473 -15.53 2.34 -11.29
CA ILE A 473 -14.43 1.76 -10.52
C ILE A 473 -14.95 0.62 -9.67
N THR A 474 -14.33 -0.56 -9.80
CA THR A 474 -14.63 -1.69 -8.91
C THR A 474 -13.85 -1.48 -7.62
N TRP A 475 -14.57 -1.16 -6.55
CA TRP A 475 -14.05 -0.88 -5.22
C TRP A 475 -14.02 -2.18 -4.37
N LEU A 476 -13.55 -2.08 -3.14
CA LEU A 476 -13.49 -3.14 -2.14
C LEU A 476 -12.47 -4.25 -2.45
N GLY A 477 -11.25 -4.04 -1.96
CA GLY A 477 -10.22 -5.07 -1.92
C GLY A 477 -9.61 -5.43 -3.29
N HIS A 478 -9.90 -4.64 -4.35
CA HIS A 478 -9.35 -4.92 -5.66
C HIS A 478 -8.03 -4.17 -5.86
N PRO A 479 -6.88 -4.87 -6.03
CA PRO A 479 -5.56 -4.24 -6.15
C PRO A 479 -5.44 -3.24 -7.32
N PHE A 480 -6.34 -3.34 -8.31
CA PHE A 480 -6.40 -2.41 -9.46
C PHE A 480 -7.31 -1.19 -9.24
N ALA A 481 -7.97 -1.04 -8.09
CA ALA A 481 -8.80 0.13 -7.80
C ALA A 481 -7.92 1.40 -7.76
N VAL A 482 -6.81 1.35 -7.05
CA VAL A 482 -5.83 2.44 -6.91
C VAL A 482 -5.36 3.00 -8.24
N GLU A 483 -5.03 2.14 -9.21
CA GLU A 483 -4.60 2.59 -10.56
C GLU A 483 -5.72 3.31 -11.31
N LYS A 484 -6.96 2.82 -11.21
CA LYS A 484 -8.12 3.43 -11.85
C LYS A 484 -8.48 4.77 -11.20
N GLU A 485 -8.41 4.87 -9.88
CA GLU A 485 -8.62 6.10 -9.13
C GLU A 485 -7.61 7.18 -9.55
N VAL A 486 -6.34 6.81 -9.60
CA VAL A 486 -5.29 7.72 -10.04
C VAL A 486 -5.50 8.16 -11.49
N ALA A 487 -5.97 7.26 -12.35
CA ALA A 487 -6.28 7.62 -13.74
C ALA A 487 -7.47 8.58 -13.85
N ALA A 488 -8.51 8.39 -13.03
CA ALA A 488 -9.73 9.20 -13.03
C ALA A 488 -9.57 10.53 -12.30
N PHE A 489 -8.93 10.51 -11.12
CA PHE A 489 -8.93 11.64 -10.18
C PHE A 489 -7.54 12.27 -9.96
N GLY A 490 -6.48 11.66 -10.48
CA GLY A 490 -5.08 12.07 -10.25
C GLY A 490 -4.53 11.71 -8.87
N VAL A 491 -5.34 11.02 -8.03
CA VAL A 491 -5.02 10.63 -6.67
C VAL A 491 -5.84 9.40 -6.29
N ASP A 492 -5.33 8.56 -5.39
CA ASP A 492 -6.04 7.41 -4.85
C ASP A 492 -6.70 7.70 -3.49
N HIS A 493 -7.62 6.82 -3.06
CA HIS A 493 -8.34 6.97 -1.81
C HIS A 493 -7.43 6.88 -0.58
N ALA A 494 -6.35 6.10 -0.61
CA ALA A 494 -5.41 6.00 0.50
C ALA A 494 -4.66 7.32 0.73
N GLN A 495 -4.26 8.00 -0.35
CA GLN A 495 -3.68 9.34 -0.29
C GLN A 495 -4.70 10.38 0.22
N ILE A 496 -5.96 10.27 -0.21
CA ILE A 496 -7.04 11.14 0.29
C ILE A 496 -7.30 10.87 1.77
N GLY A 497 -7.30 9.61 2.19
CA GLY A 497 -7.40 9.21 3.59
C GLY A 497 -6.30 9.85 4.45
N GLN A 498 -5.07 9.84 3.98
CA GLN A 498 -3.96 10.56 4.62
C GLN A 498 -4.30 12.05 4.78
N TRP A 499 -4.74 12.73 3.73
CA TRP A 499 -5.06 14.16 3.81
C TRP A 499 -6.20 14.47 4.76
N ILE A 500 -7.20 13.60 4.86
CA ILE A 500 -8.27 13.73 5.86
C ILE A 500 -7.70 13.64 7.27
N LEU A 501 -6.84 12.65 7.54
CA LEU A 501 -6.20 12.46 8.83
C LEU A 501 -5.24 13.61 9.18
N ASP A 502 -4.48 14.11 8.20
CA ASP A 502 -3.66 15.31 8.37
C ASP A 502 -4.52 16.53 8.75
N ALA A 503 -5.69 16.69 8.11
CA ALA A 503 -6.65 17.75 8.46
C ALA A 503 -7.31 17.54 9.83
N CYS A 504 -7.31 16.31 10.35
CA CYS A 504 -7.73 15.98 11.71
C CYS A 504 -6.60 16.14 12.74
N ASN A 505 -5.39 16.51 12.30
CA ASN A 505 -4.21 16.67 13.14
C ASN A 505 -3.95 15.45 14.04
N VAL A 506 -3.96 14.25 13.45
CA VAL A 506 -3.66 12.98 14.14
C VAL A 506 -2.17 12.64 14.04
N PRO A 507 -1.63 11.74 14.90
CA PRO A 507 -0.22 11.38 14.86
C PRO A 507 0.22 10.82 13.49
N ALA A 508 1.42 11.21 13.03
CA ALA A 508 1.94 10.90 11.69
C ALA A 508 2.07 9.40 11.38
N THR A 509 2.27 8.57 12.40
CA THR A 509 2.30 7.11 12.27
C THR A 509 1.00 6.55 11.69
N HIS A 510 -0.15 7.09 12.11
CA HIS A 510 -1.46 6.63 11.66
C HIS A 510 -1.80 7.17 10.27
N THR A 511 -1.45 8.43 9.97
CA THR A 511 -1.65 8.99 8.62
C THR A 511 -0.84 8.24 7.59
N PHE A 512 0.37 7.82 7.95
CA PHE A 512 1.19 6.97 7.10
C PHE A 512 0.60 5.57 6.92
N ALA A 513 0.17 4.93 8.00
CA ALA A 513 -0.40 3.60 7.93
C ALA A 513 -1.60 3.56 6.98
N VAL A 514 -2.49 4.59 7.06
CA VAL A 514 -3.62 4.73 6.14
C VAL A 514 -3.17 5.00 4.70
N GLN A 515 -2.17 5.82 4.47
CA GLN A 515 -1.64 6.05 3.12
C GLN A 515 -1.06 4.78 2.49
N ALA A 516 -0.41 3.96 3.28
CA ALA A 516 0.42 2.84 2.80
C ALA A 516 -0.30 1.49 2.81
N HIS A 517 -1.59 1.42 3.19
CA HIS A 517 -2.28 0.13 3.36
C HIS A 517 -2.47 -0.66 2.06
N HIS A 518 -2.38 -0.02 0.90
CA HIS A 518 -2.36 -0.71 -0.41
C HIS A 518 -0.96 -0.83 -1.03
N ASP A 519 0.08 -0.30 -0.40
CA ASP A 519 1.46 -0.40 -0.91
C ASP A 519 2.06 -1.77 -0.60
N LEU A 520 1.71 -2.76 -1.42
CA LEU A 520 2.07 -4.16 -1.26
C LEU A 520 3.58 -4.41 -1.34
N ASP A 521 4.34 -3.57 -2.01
CA ASP A 521 5.75 -3.83 -2.32
C ASP A 521 6.74 -3.16 -1.35
N HIS A 522 6.28 -2.19 -0.55
CA HIS A 522 7.19 -1.27 0.13
C HIS A 522 7.01 -1.19 1.65
N VAL A 523 6.03 -1.88 2.25
CA VAL A 523 5.70 -1.70 3.65
C VAL A 523 6.43 -2.69 4.55
N ASN A 524 7.41 -2.17 5.31
CA ASN A 524 7.94 -2.82 6.52
C ASN A 524 7.49 -2.09 7.80
N ASP A 525 6.62 -1.10 7.69
CA ASP A 525 6.05 -0.42 8.84
C ASP A 525 4.98 -1.30 9.50
N PRO A 526 5.12 -1.62 10.80
CA PRO A 526 4.20 -2.54 11.47
C PRO A 526 2.74 -2.04 11.48
N ALA A 527 2.51 -0.74 11.58
CA ALA A 527 1.17 -0.17 11.62
C ALA A 527 0.49 -0.25 10.24
N ALA A 528 1.21 0.05 9.17
CA ALA A 528 0.70 -0.06 7.82
C ALA A 528 0.43 -1.52 7.42
N LEU A 529 1.33 -2.44 7.81
CA LEU A 529 1.16 -3.87 7.58
C LEU A 529 -0.05 -4.42 8.36
N LEU A 530 -0.26 -3.93 9.59
CA LEU A 530 -1.42 -4.29 10.40
C LEU A 530 -2.72 -3.87 9.70
N LEU A 531 -2.81 -2.63 9.20
CA LEU A 531 -3.99 -2.15 8.47
C LEU A 531 -4.22 -2.93 7.18
N GLN A 532 -3.17 -3.26 6.44
CA GLN A 532 -3.27 -4.08 5.23
C GLN A 532 -3.86 -5.46 5.51
N ILE A 533 -3.42 -6.11 6.60
CA ILE A 533 -3.97 -7.41 7.00
C ILE A 533 -5.41 -7.25 7.47
N ALA A 534 -5.72 -6.19 8.23
CA ALA A 534 -7.06 -5.91 8.71
C ALA A 534 -8.06 -5.68 7.57
N ASP A 535 -7.68 -4.92 6.55
CA ASP A 535 -8.47 -4.68 5.34
C ASP A 535 -8.74 -5.99 4.60
N ALA A 536 -7.70 -6.80 4.37
CA ALA A 536 -7.82 -8.09 3.72
C ALA A 536 -8.71 -9.07 4.51
N VAL A 537 -8.62 -9.09 5.84
CA VAL A 537 -9.51 -9.90 6.73
C VAL A 537 -10.96 -9.44 6.62
N ALA A 538 -11.18 -8.12 6.57
CA ALA A 538 -12.51 -7.53 6.46
C ALA A 538 -13.17 -7.76 5.09
N GLY A 539 -12.38 -7.84 4.03
CA GLY A 539 -12.83 -8.10 2.66
C GLY A 539 -13.16 -9.56 2.37
N ALA A 540 -12.66 -10.51 3.17
CA ALA A 540 -12.88 -11.94 2.96
C ALA A 540 -14.29 -12.36 3.39
N ASN A 541 -15.15 -12.68 2.42
CA ASN A 541 -16.55 -13.10 2.65
C ASN A 541 -16.76 -14.60 2.55
N ASN A 542 -15.76 -15.37 2.07
CA ASN A 542 -15.87 -16.82 1.88
C ASN A 542 -14.51 -17.52 1.99
N SER A 543 -14.54 -18.86 2.05
CA SER A 543 -13.34 -19.69 2.20
C SER A 543 -12.33 -19.54 1.05
N SER A 544 -12.76 -19.16 -0.15
CA SER A 544 -11.89 -18.96 -1.31
C SER A 544 -11.14 -17.62 -1.20
N GLU A 545 -11.75 -16.58 -0.65
CA GLU A 545 -11.14 -15.28 -0.37
C GLU A 545 -10.21 -15.38 0.83
N MET A 546 -10.56 -16.21 1.84
CA MET A 546 -9.64 -16.59 2.91
C MET A 546 -8.39 -17.31 2.39
N ALA A 547 -8.50 -18.15 1.37
CA ALA A 547 -7.33 -18.76 0.72
C ALA A 547 -6.45 -17.72 0.01
N SER A 548 -7.03 -16.60 -0.44
CA SER A 548 -6.27 -15.46 -0.97
C SER A 548 -5.54 -14.68 0.13
N LEU A 549 -6.09 -14.60 1.34
CA LEU A 549 -5.40 -14.12 2.55
C LEU A 549 -4.24 -15.04 2.95
N GLU A 550 -4.38 -16.34 2.77
CA GLU A 550 -3.32 -17.32 2.97
C GLU A 550 -2.17 -17.15 1.94
N ALA A 551 -2.45 -16.51 0.81
CA ALA A 551 -1.46 -16.11 -0.19
C ALA A 551 -0.74 -14.79 0.18
N LEU A 552 -1.17 -14.06 1.23
CA LEU A 552 -0.36 -13.01 1.83
C LEU A 552 1.00 -13.61 2.17
N ALA A 553 2.04 -13.06 1.57
CA ALA A 553 3.38 -13.62 1.60
C ALA A 553 3.76 -13.99 3.06
N PRO A 554 4.15 -15.25 3.34
CA PRO A 554 4.49 -15.71 4.69
C PRO A 554 5.47 -14.78 5.42
N ASP A 555 6.29 -14.08 4.66
CA ASP A 555 7.27 -13.11 5.15
C ASP A 555 6.63 -11.88 5.82
N ARG A 556 5.43 -11.47 5.38
CA ARG A 556 4.69 -10.34 5.95
C ARG A 556 4.09 -10.69 7.30
N LEU A 557 3.47 -11.87 7.39
CA LEU A 557 2.95 -12.37 8.66
C LEU A 557 4.08 -12.55 9.69
N ALA A 558 5.26 -13.01 9.24
CA ALA A 558 6.42 -13.16 10.10
C ALA A 558 6.94 -11.82 10.65
N LEU A 559 6.81 -10.70 9.93
CA LEU A 559 7.18 -9.37 10.43
C LEU A 559 6.35 -8.96 11.66
N LEU A 560 5.09 -9.35 11.70
CA LEU A 560 4.19 -9.14 12.85
C LEU A 560 4.13 -10.34 13.80
N ARG A 561 4.95 -11.37 13.60
CA ARG A 561 4.94 -12.64 14.35
C ARG A 561 3.59 -13.35 14.35
N LEU A 562 2.85 -13.21 13.26
CA LEU A 562 1.56 -13.85 13.05
C LEU A 562 1.70 -15.16 12.28
N THR A 563 0.82 -16.11 12.59
CA THR A 563 0.63 -17.36 11.86
C THR A 563 -0.67 -17.33 11.06
N ARG A 564 -0.83 -18.23 10.09
CA ARG A 564 -2.10 -18.41 9.36
C ARG A 564 -3.26 -18.74 10.29
N ALA A 565 -3.01 -19.53 11.34
CA ALA A 565 -4.02 -19.86 12.35
C ALA A 565 -4.47 -18.61 13.14
N ASP A 566 -3.57 -17.66 13.40
CA ASP A 566 -3.92 -16.39 14.04
C ASP A 566 -4.86 -15.59 13.13
N ILE A 567 -4.59 -15.51 11.83
CA ILE A 567 -5.44 -14.79 10.86
C ILE A 567 -6.83 -15.41 10.77
N ALA A 568 -6.94 -16.74 10.67
CA ALA A 568 -8.22 -17.44 10.65
C ALA A 568 -9.05 -17.16 11.90
N ARG A 569 -8.41 -17.20 13.08
CA ARG A 569 -9.07 -16.90 14.36
C ARG A 569 -9.51 -15.44 14.46
N ILE A 570 -8.68 -14.50 13.99
CA ILE A 570 -9.02 -13.07 13.98
C ILE A 570 -10.22 -12.81 13.06
N HIS A 571 -10.28 -13.46 11.89
CA HIS A 571 -11.43 -13.36 10.99
C HIS A 571 -12.72 -13.85 11.66
N GLU A 572 -12.68 -14.99 12.35
CA GLU A 572 -13.81 -15.56 13.09
C GLU A 572 -14.31 -14.60 14.19
N MET A 573 -13.38 -14.12 15.04
CA MET A 573 -13.67 -13.16 16.10
C MET A 573 -14.19 -11.82 15.54
N THR A 574 -13.66 -11.33 14.42
CA THR A 574 -14.12 -10.11 13.76
C THR A 574 -15.58 -10.24 13.34
N THR A 575 -15.95 -11.40 12.79
CA THR A 575 -17.32 -11.68 12.35
C THR A 575 -18.29 -11.73 13.53
N GLU A 576 -17.90 -12.37 14.63
CA GLU A 576 -18.68 -12.42 15.87
C GLU A 576 -18.87 -11.03 16.48
N MET A 577 -17.80 -10.27 16.64
CA MET A 577 -17.84 -8.91 17.23
C MET A 577 -18.77 -7.96 16.45
N VAL A 578 -18.73 -8.01 15.13
CA VAL A 578 -19.56 -7.14 14.30
C VAL A 578 -21.02 -7.63 14.33
N GLY A 579 -21.28 -8.95 14.40
CA GLY A 579 -22.61 -9.54 14.52
C GLY A 579 -23.28 -9.17 15.84
N GLU A 580 -22.64 -9.37 16.99
CA GLU A 580 -23.17 -9.04 18.32
C GLU A 580 -23.44 -7.54 18.51
N ARG A 581 -22.57 -6.67 17.97
CA ARG A 581 -22.76 -5.22 18.03
C ARG A 581 -23.91 -4.71 17.14
N LEU A 582 -24.36 -5.48 16.16
CA LEU A 582 -25.53 -5.16 15.33
C LEU A 582 -26.86 -5.50 16.03
N GLU A 583 -26.90 -6.61 16.77
CA GLU A 583 -28.13 -7.06 17.47
C GLU A 583 -28.45 -6.22 18.70
N GLY A 584 -27.45 -5.64 19.39
CA GLY A 584 -27.65 -4.82 20.59
C GLY A 584 -28.27 -3.45 20.38
N VAL A 585 -28.74 -3.10 19.16
CA VAL A 585 -29.35 -1.80 18.82
C VAL A 585 -30.75 -1.95 18.19
N ALA A 586 -31.18 -3.18 17.91
CA ALA A 586 -32.53 -3.47 17.44
C ALA A 586 -33.55 -3.66 18.61
N ALA A 587 -33.06 -3.62 19.85
CA ALA A 587 -33.85 -3.58 21.08
C ALA A 587 -33.77 -2.18 21.74
#